data_32e13a8fd5e9ee942c571b0f0abbe2e9
#
_entry.id   32e13a8fd5e9ee942c571b0f0abbe2e9
#
_cell.length_a   1.000
_cell.length_b   1.000
_cell.length_c   1.000
_cell.angle_alpha   90.00
_cell.angle_beta   90.00
_cell.angle_gamma   90.00
#
_symmetry.space_group_name_H-M   'P 1'
#
loop_
_entity.id
_entity.type
_entity.pdbx_description
1 polymer ?
#
loop_
_entity_poly.entity_id
_entity_poly.type
_entity_poly.pdbx_seq_one_letter_code
_entity_poly.pdbx_strand_id
1 'polypeptide(L)'
;MVKKTPSTNHLAQLTDGSYSMGSKKNKSDRVKDTKNSIANTDYDIHAGLSDSGVTVYQHKKDKNNVVISHRGTLPGGRKGMKDLFNDATLTLGINFAHKKRMNQRKRTTEKAIRTLKPKQLHLTGHSLGGHSVNHSIAGSKLIRDNLTSANTFNGARTLTSNLKISKSEKAKLKGKIIHHRVSGDIVSIAGKIKPALGGKVKTTKSVNSSKKKKSLIKKALGRHPLGLTYKAATAHSLDNFIKK
;
A
#
# COMPACT_ATOMS: atom_id res chain seq x y z
N MET A 1 16.66 10.74 21.94
CA MET A 1 16.30 9.51 21.20
C MET A 1 16.19 9.83 19.71
N VAL A 2 17.01 9.17 18.88
CA VAL A 2 16.98 9.35 17.43
C VAL A 2 15.66 8.79 16.89
N LYS A 3 14.84 9.64 16.24
CA LYS A 3 13.60 9.22 15.56
C LYS A 3 13.93 8.30 14.40
N LYS A 4 13.92 7.00 14.62
CA LYS A 4 14.26 6.01 13.59
C LYS A 4 13.06 5.76 12.68
N THR A 5 12.99 6.47 11.58
CA THR A 5 12.00 6.22 10.52
C THR A 5 12.20 4.81 9.95
N PRO A 6 11.16 3.99 9.77
CA PRO A 6 11.28 2.66 9.17
C PRO A 6 11.94 2.75 7.79
N SER A 7 12.85 1.81 7.50
CA SER A 7 13.46 1.74 6.17
C SER A 7 12.42 1.40 5.09
N THR A 8 12.73 1.73 3.83
CA THR A 8 11.87 1.35 2.68
C THR A 8 11.64 -0.16 2.63
N ASN A 9 12.66 -0.96 2.96
CA ASN A 9 12.56 -2.42 3.01
C ASN A 9 11.57 -2.88 4.10
N HIS A 10 11.67 -2.37 5.33
CA HIS A 10 10.74 -2.69 6.41
C HIS A 10 9.30 -2.28 6.05
N LEU A 11 9.11 -1.08 5.47
CA LEU A 11 7.78 -0.65 5.02
C LEU A 11 7.20 -1.54 3.92
N ALA A 12 8.03 -2.04 3.00
CA ALA A 12 7.60 -2.99 1.98
C ALA A 12 7.21 -4.34 2.59
N GLN A 13 7.97 -4.87 3.56
CA GLN A 13 7.64 -6.10 4.29
C GLN A 13 6.33 -5.96 5.09
N LEU A 14 6.14 -4.86 5.82
CA LEU A 14 4.89 -4.58 6.54
C LEU A 14 3.71 -4.44 5.57
N THR A 15 3.95 -3.89 4.37
CA THR A 15 2.92 -3.81 3.32
C THR A 15 2.59 -5.20 2.78
N ASP A 16 3.56 -6.08 2.59
CA ASP A 16 3.36 -7.47 2.18
C ASP A 16 2.57 -8.25 3.24
N GLY A 17 2.94 -8.14 4.52
CA GLY A 17 2.21 -8.73 5.64
C GLY A 17 0.72 -8.35 5.69
N SER A 18 0.35 -7.16 5.20
CA SER A 18 -1.05 -6.75 5.14
C SER A 18 -1.91 -7.60 4.21
N TYR A 19 -1.32 -8.30 3.24
CA TYR A 19 -2.02 -9.25 2.37
C TYR A 19 -2.42 -10.52 3.12
N SER A 20 -1.57 -11.02 4.03
CA SER A 20 -1.91 -12.13 4.93
C SER A 20 -3.11 -11.77 5.80
N MET A 21 -3.13 -10.56 6.38
CA MET A 21 -4.26 -10.06 7.17
C MET A 21 -5.57 -9.96 6.37
N GLY A 22 -5.49 -9.78 5.07
CA GLY A 22 -6.64 -9.70 4.17
C GLY A 22 -7.12 -11.03 3.60
N SER A 23 -6.46 -12.15 3.89
CA SER A 23 -6.81 -13.48 3.35
C SER A 23 -8.21 -13.94 3.80
N LYS A 24 -8.75 -15.01 3.15
CA LYS A 24 -10.06 -15.59 3.49
C LYS A 24 -10.06 -16.47 4.74
N LYS A 25 -8.90 -16.69 5.37
CA LYS A 25 -8.75 -17.47 6.60
C LYS A 25 -9.47 -16.82 7.79
N ASN A 26 -9.67 -17.57 8.87
CA ASN A 26 -10.17 -17.01 10.15
C ASN A 26 -9.18 -15.96 10.70
N LYS A 27 -9.63 -15.16 11.69
CA LYS A 27 -8.84 -14.03 12.20
C LYS A 27 -7.54 -14.49 12.89
N SER A 28 -7.56 -15.61 13.61
CA SER A 28 -6.36 -16.14 14.29
C SER A 28 -5.28 -16.52 13.30
N ASP A 29 -5.62 -17.29 12.26
CA ASP A 29 -4.68 -17.69 11.21
C ASP A 29 -4.13 -16.49 10.44
N ARG A 30 -4.96 -15.50 10.12
CA ARG A 30 -4.52 -14.26 9.48
C ARG A 30 -3.48 -13.52 10.32
N VAL A 31 -3.71 -13.43 11.63
CA VAL A 31 -2.75 -12.80 12.56
C VAL A 31 -1.45 -13.58 12.61
N LYS A 32 -1.51 -14.93 12.69
CA LYS A 32 -0.34 -15.81 12.69
C LYS A 32 0.47 -15.65 11.40
N ASP A 33 -0.21 -15.73 10.24
CA ASP A 33 0.44 -15.58 8.93
C ASP A 33 1.07 -14.18 8.78
N THR A 34 0.41 -13.13 9.27
CA THR A 34 0.93 -11.77 9.26
C THR A 34 2.18 -11.66 10.13
N LYS A 35 2.19 -12.23 11.34
CA LYS A 35 3.37 -12.26 12.22
C LYS A 35 4.55 -12.95 11.53
N ASN A 36 4.30 -14.08 10.88
CA ASN A 36 5.34 -14.80 10.14
C ASN A 36 5.92 -13.96 8.99
N SER A 37 5.06 -13.25 8.24
CA SER A 37 5.48 -12.39 7.12
C SER A 37 6.36 -11.22 7.55
N ILE A 38 6.19 -10.73 8.78
CA ILE A 38 6.92 -9.57 9.32
C ILE A 38 7.99 -9.94 10.37
N ALA A 39 8.30 -11.23 10.53
CA ALA A 39 9.18 -11.72 11.59
C ALA A 39 10.55 -11.02 11.64
N ASN A 40 11.07 -10.64 10.46
CA ASN A 40 12.35 -9.93 10.29
C ASN A 40 12.24 -8.41 10.46
N THR A 41 11.15 -7.91 11.05
CA THR A 41 10.94 -6.48 11.33
C THR A 41 10.88 -6.21 12.83
N ASP A 42 11.13 -4.95 13.21
CA ASP A 42 10.97 -4.49 14.60
C ASP A 42 9.51 -4.19 14.98
N TYR A 43 8.53 -4.72 14.26
CA TYR A 43 7.12 -4.42 14.45
C TYR A 43 6.31 -5.66 14.79
N ASP A 44 5.25 -5.45 15.57
CA ASP A 44 4.20 -6.42 15.83
C ASP A 44 2.85 -5.93 15.30
N ILE A 45 1.96 -6.88 14.95
CA ILE A 45 0.59 -6.55 14.55
C ILE A 45 -0.26 -6.19 15.76
N HIS A 46 -1.01 -5.09 15.67
CA HIS A 46 -2.07 -4.75 16.61
C HIS A 46 -3.40 -5.30 16.10
N ALA A 47 -3.67 -6.58 16.41
CA ALA A 47 -4.80 -7.34 15.85
C ALA A 47 -6.18 -6.71 16.17
N GLY A 48 -6.34 -6.05 17.33
CA GLY A 48 -7.59 -5.40 17.74
C GLY A 48 -7.96 -4.16 16.93
N LEU A 49 -6.97 -3.51 16.31
CA LEU A 49 -7.15 -2.33 15.46
C LEU A 49 -7.01 -2.63 13.97
N SER A 50 -6.73 -3.88 13.61
CA SER A 50 -6.57 -4.33 12.23
C SER A 50 -7.85 -4.97 11.68
N ASP A 51 -8.10 -4.76 10.38
CA ASP A 51 -9.16 -5.43 9.62
C ASP A 51 -8.62 -6.00 8.30
N SER A 52 -9.49 -6.53 7.45
CA SER A 52 -9.09 -7.11 6.16
C SER A 52 -8.55 -6.11 5.15
N GLY A 53 -8.72 -4.83 5.37
CA GLY A 53 -8.27 -3.75 4.45
C GLY A 53 -7.12 -2.91 4.99
N VAL A 54 -6.96 -2.89 6.32
CA VAL A 54 -5.96 -2.07 7.02
C VAL A 54 -5.31 -2.89 8.12
N THR A 55 -4.00 -2.94 8.12
CA THR A 55 -3.21 -3.59 9.16
C THR A 55 -2.43 -2.55 9.95
N VAL A 56 -2.58 -2.57 11.26
CA VAL A 56 -1.91 -1.67 12.20
C VAL A 56 -0.74 -2.42 12.82
N TYR A 57 0.44 -1.85 12.71
CA TYR A 57 1.67 -2.36 13.29
C TYR A 57 2.21 -1.37 14.31
N GLN A 58 2.72 -1.88 15.43
CA GLN A 58 3.34 -1.09 16.47
C GLN A 58 4.77 -1.57 16.69
N HIS A 59 5.71 -0.65 16.81
CA HIS A 59 7.11 -1.02 17.00
C HIS A 59 7.30 -1.72 18.35
N LYS A 60 8.08 -2.81 18.39
CA LYS A 60 8.25 -3.66 19.57
C LYS A 60 8.76 -2.90 20.78
N LYS A 61 9.75 -2.03 20.59
CA LYS A 61 10.43 -1.26 21.66
C LYS A 61 9.87 0.16 21.84
N ASP A 62 9.42 0.82 20.77
CA ASP A 62 8.87 2.19 20.82
C ASP A 62 7.39 2.19 20.45
N LYS A 63 6.52 2.08 21.44
CA LYS A 63 5.06 2.02 21.24
C LYS A 63 4.46 3.28 20.63
N ASN A 64 5.20 4.40 20.60
CA ASN A 64 4.80 5.63 19.92
C ASN A 64 5.05 5.60 18.40
N ASN A 65 5.77 4.58 17.89
CA ASN A 65 6.07 4.41 16.47
C ASN A 65 5.08 3.39 15.88
N VAL A 66 4.19 3.87 15.03
CA VAL A 66 3.10 3.08 14.44
C VAL A 66 3.17 3.14 12.93
N VAL A 67 3.08 1.98 12.28
CA VAL A 67 2.91 1.84 10.84
C VAL A 67 1.51 1.32 10.55
N ILE A 68 0.77 1.99 9.66
CA ILE A 68 -0.54 1.55 9.20
C ILE A 68 -0.45 1.24 7.71
N SER A 69 -0.69 -0.02 7.35
CA SER A 69 -0.64 -0.50 5.97
C SER A 69 -2.03 -0.70 5.40
N HIS A 70 -2.29 -0.08 4.24
CA HIS A 70 -3.48 -0.32 3.45
C HIS A 70 -3.20 -1.39 2.41
N ARG A 71 -3.94 -2.48 2.47
CA ARG A 71 -3.82 -3.61 1.54
C ARG A 71 -4.36 -3.25 0.15
N GLY A 72 -3.67 -3.72 -0.89
CA GLY A 72 -4.18 -3.71 -2.27
C GLY A 72 -5.25 -4.78 -2.52
N THR A 73 -5.54 -5.03 -3.79
CA THR A 73 -6.41 -6.14 -4.21
C THR A 73 -5.69 -7.46 -4.00
N LEU A 74 -6.39 -8.47 -3.45
CA LEU A 74 -5.81 -9.81 -3.32
C LEU A 74 -5.71 -10.46 -4.70
N PRO A 75 -4.54 -10.98 -5.09
CA PRO A 75 -4.43 -11.78 -6.30
C PRO A 75 -5.17 -13.12 -6.07
N GLY A 76 -6.42 -13.18 -6.50
CA GLY A 76 -7.27 -14.38 -6.47
C GLY A 76 -7.26 -15.09 -7.83
N GLY A 77 -6.26 -15.94 -8.12
CA GLY A 77 -6.21 -16.75 -9.32
C GLY A 77 -6.28 -15.97 -10.66
N ARG A 78 -6.72 -16.65 -11.76
CA ARG A 78 -6.88 -16.03 -13.08
C ARG A 78 -7.81 -14.81 -13.09
N LYS A 79 -8.88 -14.83 -12.28
CA LYS A 79 -9.82 -13.69 -12.13
C LYS A 79 -9.16 -12.52 -11.40
N GLY A 80 -8.43 -12.75 -10.29
CA GLY A 80 -7.88 -11.67 -9.46
C GLY A 80 -6.82 -10.82 -10.16
N MET A 81 -6.01 -11.39 -11.05
CA MET A 81 -5.08 -10.61 -11.88
C MET A 81 -5.83 -9.79 -12.94
N LYS A 82 -6.87 -10.36 -13.56
CA LYS A 82 -7.72 -9.69 -14.54
C LYS A 82 -8.49 -8.53 -13.88
N ASP A 83 -9.03 -8.77 -12.68
CA ASP A 83 -9.74 -7.77 -11.89
C ASP A 83 -8.78 -6.67 -11.39
N LEU A 84 -7.52 -7.01 -11.03
CA LEU A 84 -6.49 -6.04 -10.67
C LEU A 84 -6.22 -5.05 -11.81
N PHE A 85 -6.16 -5.53 -13.04
CA PHE A 85 -5.91 -4.68 -14.22
C PHE A 85 -7.18 -3.94 -14.66
N ASN A 86 -8.34 -4.56 -14.58
CA ASN A 86 -9.62 -3.90 -14.82
C ASN A 86 -9.88 -2.85 -13.73
N ASP A 87 -9.65 -3.15 -12.46
CA ASP A 87 -9.76 -2.17 -11.37
C ASP A 87 -8.74 -1.03 -11.52
N ALA A 88 -7.55 -1.29 -12.03
CA ALA A 88 -6.55 -0.24 -12.30
C ALA A 88 -6.94 0.66 -13.49
N THR A 89 -7.64 0.12 -14.48
CA THR A 89 -8.20 0.89 -15.61
C THR A 89 -9.57 1.50 -15.27
N LEU A 90 -10.39 0.82 -14.47
CA LEU A 90 -11.69 1.30 -13.99
C LEU A 90 -11.58 2.30 -12.83
N THR A 91 -10.41 2.47 -12.19
CA THR A 91 -10.18 3.54 -11.19
C THR A 91 -10.29 4.95 -11.81
N LEU A 92 -10.50 5.03 -13.10
CA LEU A 92 -10.92 6.27 -13.78
C LEU A 92 -12.42 6.57 -13.57
N GLY A 93 -13.23 5.56 -13.19
CA GLY A 93 -14.66 5.69 -12.85
C GLY A 93 -14.92 5.17 -11.44
N ILE A 94 -14.95 6.05 -10.45
CA ILE A 94 -15.17 5.73 -9.04
C ILE A 94 -16.60 5.21 -8.87
N ASN A 95 -16.79 3.89 -8.76
CA ASN A 95 -18.07 3.37 -8.37
C ASN A 95 -18.32 3.54 -6.85
N PHE A 96 -19.57 3.51 -6.44
CA PHE A 96 -20.02 3.72 -5.05
C PHE A 96 -19.38 2.72 -4.07
N ALA A 97 -19.22 1.46 -4.46
CA ALA A 97 -18.61 0.41 -3.63
C ALA A 97 -17.13 0.70 -3.34
N HIS A 98 -16.40 1.24 -4.31
CA HIS A 98 -15.02 1.66 -4.13
C HIS A 98 -14.91 2.80 -3.10
N LYS A 99 -15.77 3.83 -3.22
CA LYS A 99 -15.82 4.96 -2.29
C LYS A 99 -16.13 4.51 -0.85
N LYS A 100 -17.09 3.59 -0.66
CA LYS A 100 -17.42 3.01 0.64
C LYS A 100 -16.21 2.32 1.26
N ARG A 101 -15.47 1.52 0.49
CA ARG A 101 -14.27 0.80 0.92
C ARG A 101 -13.14 1.76 1.32
N MET A 102 -12.90 2.81 0.55
CA MET A 102 -11.90 3.83 0.88
C MET A 102 -12.25 4.57 2.18
N ASN A 103 -13.51 4.94 2.37
CA ASN A 103 -13.98 5.59 3.60
C ASN A 103 -13.86 4.67 4.82
N GLN A 104 -14.14 3.38 4.68
CA GLN A 104 -13.94 2.41 5.77
C GLN A 104 -12.46 2.36 6.20
N ARG A 105 -11.53 2.24 5.25
CA ARG A 105 -10.08 2.22 5.54
C ARG A 105 -9.61 3.50 6.21
N LYS A 106 -10.12 4.66 5.78
CA LYS A 106 -9.86 5.94 6.44
C LYS A 106 -10.32 5.91 7.90
N ARG A 107 -11.55 5.45 8.17
CA ARG A 107 -12.10 5.34 9.55
C ARG A 107 -11.27 4.39 10.43
N THR A 108 -10.84 3.24 9.90
CA THR A 108 -9.96 2.31 10.64
C THR A 108 -8.62 2.97 10.98
N THR A 109 -8.04 3.72 10.04
CA THR A 109 -6.82 4.50 10.29
C THR A 109 -7.03 5.56 11.36
N GLU A 110 -8.11 6.33 11.30
CA GLU A 110 -8.45 7.34 12.31
C GLU A 110 -8.69 6.73 13.69
N LYS A 111 -9.38 5.58 13.76
CA LYS A 111 -9.57 4.83 15.00
C LYS A 111 -8.22 4.43 15.61
N ALA A 112 -7.31 3.89 14.82
CA ALA A 112 -5.99 3.52 15.28
C ALA A 112 -5.19 4.72 15.83
N ILE A 113 -5.25 5.88 15.16
CA ILE A 113 -4.60 7.10 15.62
C ILE A 113 -5.18 7.58 16.96
N ARG A 114 -6.51 7.60 17.10
CA ARG A 114 -7.17 8.02 18.35
C ARG A 114 -6.84 7.11 19.53
N THR A 115 -6.75 5.79 19.27
CA THR A 115 -6.48 4.78 20.30
C THR A 115 -5.01 4.79 20.71
N LEU A 116 -4.08 4.79 19.75
CA LEU A 116 -2.65 4.64 20.04
C LEU A 116 -1.92 5.95 20.25
N LYS A 117 -2.48 7.08 19.81
CA LYS A 117 -1.92 8.44 19.90
C LYS A 117 -0.43 8.47 19.51
N PRO A 118 -0.06 7.96 18.31
CA PRO A 118 1.35 7.79 17.92
C PRO A 118 2.08 9.13 17.83
N LYS A 119 3.31 9.20 18.32
CA LYS A 119 4.23 10.32 18.06
C LYS A 119 4.90 10.23 16.70
N GLN A 120 4.96 9.02 16.13
CA GLN A 120 5.47 8.73 14.79
C GLN A 120 4.45 7.86 14.06
N LEU A 121 3.74 8.45 13.11
CA LEU A 121 2.76 7.78 12.25
C LEU A 121 3.32 7.62 10.85
N HIS A 122 3.43 6.36 10.42
CA HIS A 122 3.84 6.00 9.06
C HIS A 122 2.70 5.29 8.34
N LEU A 123 2.33 5.77 7.15
CA LEU A 123 1.34 5.11 6.29
C LEU A 123 2.04 4.41 5.14
N THR A 124 1.56 3.22 4.78
CA THR A 124 2.08 2.49 3.64
C THR A 124 0.98 1.75 2.90
N GLY A 125 1.22 1.42 1.62
CA GLY A 125 0.26 0.66 0.83
C GLY A 125 0.78 0.35 -0.56
N HIS A 126 0.36 -0.79 -1.10
CA HIS A 126 0.74 -1.27 -2.43
C HIS A 126 -0.47 -1.27 -3.37
N SER A 127 -0.26 -0.97 -4.63
CA SER A 127 -1.31 -1.02 -5.66
C SER A 127 -2.52 -0.16 -5.25
N LEU A 128 -3.73 -0.72 -5.21
CA LEU A 128 -4.95 -0.06 -4.71
C LEU A 128 -4.81 0.42 -3.25
N GLY A 129 -3.96 -0.23 -2.44
CA GLY A 129 -3.63 0.22 -1.09
C GLY A 129 -2.90 1.56 -1.08
N GLY A 130 -2.00 1.80 -2.05
CA GLY A 130 -1.34 3.09 -2.22
C GLY A 130 -2.32 4.22 -2.58
N HIS A 131 -3.31 3.93 -3.44
CA HIS A 131 -4.43 4.85 -3.71
C HIS A 131 -5.21 5.16 -2.43
N SER A 132 -5.52 4.11 -1.64
CA SER A 132 -6.26 4.24 -0.38
C SER A 132 -5.53 5.10 0.66
N VAL A 133 -4.20 4.99 0.76
CA VAL A 133 -3.36 5.85 1.60
C VAL A 133 -3.52 7.32 1.19
N ASN A 134 -3.37 7.63 -0.09
CA ASN A 134 -3.54 8.99 -0.60
C ASN A 134 -4.95 9.55 -0.33
N HIS A 135 -5.99 8.73 -0.54
CA HIS A 135 -7.38 9.09 -0.25
C HIS A 135 -7.58 9.38 1.26
N SER A 136 -7.01 8.58 2.13
CA SER A 136 -7.12 8.74 3.58
C SER A 136 -6.41 10.01 4.07
N ILE A 137 -5.21 10.29 3.56
CA ILE A 137 -4.48 11.54 3.87
C ILE A 137 -5.28 12.76 3.39
N ALA A 138 -5.79 12.73 2.17
CA ALA A 138 -6.58 13.84 1.64
C ALA A 138 -7.89 14.08 2.41
N GLY A 139 -8.58 13.01 2.76
CA GLY A 139 -9.91 13.03 3.37
C GLY A 139 -9.92 13.21 4.88
N SER A 140 -8.76 13.32 5.56
CA SER A 140 -8.70 13.40 7.02
C SER A 140 -7.64 14.38 7.53
N LYS A 141 -8.10 15.44 8.19
CA LYS A 141 -7.22 16.38 8.90
C LYS A 141 -6.45 15.67 10.02
N LEU A 142 -7.11 14.78 10.78
CA LEU A 142 -6.47 14.00 11.85
C LEU A 142 -5.27 13.20 11.33
N ILE A 143 -5.42 12.55 10.18
CA ILE A 143 -4.31 11.79 9.57
C ILE A 143 -3.19 12.74 9.16
N ARG A 144 -3.50 13.86 8.49
CA ARG A 144 -2.49 14.84 8.04
C ARG A 144 -1.68 15.43 9.20
N ASP A 145 -2.36 15.79 10.29
CA ASP A 145 -1.71 16.42 11.45
C ASP A 145 -0.75 15.45 12.18
N ASN A 146 -1.07 14.16 12.20
CA ASN A 146 -0.25 13.14 12.85
C ASN A 146 0.79 12.50 11.92
N LEU A 147 0.72 12.74 10.60
CA LEU A 147 1.55 12.05 9.62
C LEU A 147 3.03 12.42 9.73
N THR A 148 3.88 11.43 10.01
CA THR A 148 5.33 11.53 9.93
C THR A 148 5.81 11.22 8.51
N SER A 149 5.36 10.10 7.92
CA SER A 149 5.67 9.78 6.52
C SER A 149 4.60 8.89 5.89
N ALA A 150 4.53 8.90 4.55
CA ALA A 150 3.75 7.96 3.78
C ALA A 150 4.59 7.40 2.63
N ASN A 151 4.56 6.08 2.45
CA ASN A 151 5.28 5.39 1.39
C ASN A 151 4.32 4.49 0.63
N THR A 152 4.13 4.73 -0.65
CA THR A 152 3.30 3.88 -1.50
C THR A 152 4.16 3.11 -2.49
N PHE A 153 3.86 1.83 -2.69
CA PHE A 153 4.58 0.92 -3.57
C PHE A 153 3.71 0.58 -4.78
N ASN A 154 4.17 0.90 -5.98
CA ASN A 154 3.40 0.70 -7.22
C ASN A 154 1.93 1.12 -7.08
N GLY A 155 1.70 2.22 -6.37
CA GLY A 155 0.36 2.70 -6.03
C GLY A 155 -0.45 3.02 -7.27
N ALA A 156 -1.71 2.56 -7.30
CA ALA A 156 -2.65 2.93 -8.33
C ALA A 156 -2.87 4.45 -8.33
N ARG A 157 -3.11 4.99 -9.54
CA ARG A 157 -3.28 6.42 -9.75
C ARG A 157 -4.34 7.00 -8.81
N THR A 158 -4.02 8.11 -8.19
CA THR A 158 -4.96 8.92 -7.44
C THR A 158 -5.17 10.23 -8.20
N LEU A 159 -6.38 10.48 -8.67
CA LEU A 159 -6.73 11.74 -9.32
C LEU A 159 -6.69 12.87 -8.29
N THR A 160 -5.79 13.83 -8.50
CA THR A 160 -5.62 14.97 -7.58
C THR A 160 -6.83 15.90 -7.56
N SER A 161 -7.61 15.95 -8.66
CA SER A 161 -8.86 16.70 -8.75
C SER A 161 -9.93 16.25 -7.74
N ASN A 162 -9.88 14.96 -7.34
CA ASN A 162 -10.80 14.40 -6.36
C ASN A 162 -10.32 14.57 -4.91
N LEU A 163 -9.12 15.15 -4.72
CA LEU A 163 -8.52 15.35 -3.42
C LEU A 163 -8.71 16.83 -3.01
N LYS A 164 -9.81 17.12 -2.33
CA LYS A 164 -10.10 18.46 -1.81
C LYS A 164 -9.21 18.80 -0.61
N ILE A 165 -7.97 19.21 -0.87
CA ILE A 165 -7.08 19.75 0.17
C ILE A 165 -6.52 21.10 -0.30
N SER A 166 -6.38 22.05 0.63
CA SER A 166 -5.90 23.39 0.37
C SER A 166 -4.40 23.41 -0.02
N LYS A 167 -3.93 24.51 -0.61
CA LYS A 167 -2.51 24.71 -0.90
C LYS A 167 -1.65 24.67 0.37
N SER A 168 -2.13 25.26 1.47
CA SER A 168 -1.43 25.27 2.76
C SER A 168 -1.29 23.87 3.36
N GLU A 169 -2.35 23.06 3.30
CA GLU A 169 -2.30 21.66 3.75
C GLU A 169 -1.37 20.80 2.88
N LYS A 170 -1.31 21.03 1.56
CA LYS A 170 -0.33 20.38 0.68
C LYS A 170 1.10 20.75 1.06
N ALA A 171 1.34 22.00 1.42
CA ALA A 171 2.66 22.46 1.86
C ALA A 171 3.14 21.71 3.11
N LYS A 172 2.25 21.44 4.08
CA LYS A 172 2.55 20.64 5.29
C LYS A 172 2.92 19.18 4.99
N LEU A 173 2.52 18.66 3.82
CA LEU A 173 2.83 17.30 3.37
C LEU A 173 4.13 17.22 2.55
N LYS A 174 4.74 18.37 2.23
CA LYS A 174 5.99 18.42 1.45
C LYS A 174 7.08 17.59 2.14
N GLY A 175 7.68 16.68 1.40
CA GLY A 175 8.74 15.80 1.90
C GLY A 175 8.27 14.59 2.69
N LYS A 176 7.00 14.52 3.13
CA LYS A 176 6.47 13.39 3.91
C LYS A 176 6.00 12.23 3.05
N ILE A 177 5.72 12.42 1.75
CA ILE A 177 5.13 11.41 0.89
C ILE A 177 6.12 10.96 -0.18
N ILE A 178 6.33 9.65 -0.30
CA ILE A 178 7.18 9.03 -1.29
C ILE A 178 6.39 7.95 -2.04
N HIS A 179 6.36 8.06 -3.36
CA HIS A 179 5.77 7.07 -4.25
C HIS A 179 6.88 6.22 -4.87
N HIS A 180 7.05 5.00 -4.41
CA HIS A 180 7.99 4.04 -4.97
C HIS A 180 7.34 3.36 -6.18
N ARG A 181 8.01 3.40 -7.32
CA ARG A 181 7.56 2.80 -8.58
C ARG A 181 8.63 1.90 -9.15
N VAL A 182 8.20 0.87 -9.84
CA VAL A 182 9.08 0.02 -10.63
C VAL A 182 8.94 0.40 -12.10
N SER A 183 10.06 0.51 -12.79
CA SER A 183 10.06 0.75 -14.24
C SER A 183 9.33 -0.39 -14.95
N GLY A 184 8.36 -0.06 -15.82
CA GLY A 184 7.53 -1.05 -16.52
C GLY A 184 6.30 -1.55 -15.76
N ASP A 185 6.03 -1.05 -14.54
CA ASP A 185 4.76 -1.33 -13.85
C ASP A 185 3.60 -0.54 -14.45
N ILE A 186 2.66 -1.26 -15.07
CA ILE A 186 1.52 -0.68 -15.80
C ILE A 186 0.57 0.07 -14.86
N VAL A 187 0.38 -0.42 -13.63
CA VAL A 187 -0.54 0.21 -12.65
C VAL A 187 -0.05 1.60 -12.26
N SER A 188 1.27 1.78 -12.15
CA SER A 188 1.86 3.06 -11.80
C SER A 188 2.23 3.94 -13.00
N ILE A 189 2.43 3.34 -14.20
CA ILE A 189 2.75 4.06 -15.46
C ILE A 189 1.55 4.83 -16.01
N ALA A 190 0.33 4.36 -15.82
CA ALA A 190 -0.87 5.14 -16.14
C ALA A 190 -0.85 6.55 -15.50
N GLY A 191 0.17 6.86 -14.72
CA GLY A 191 0.45 8.12 -14.07
C GLY A 191 1.77 8.78 -14.45
N LYS A 192 2.05 9.04 -15.73
CA LYS A 192 2.97 10.15 -16.12
C LYS A 192 2.50 11.51 -15.58
N ILE A 193 1.45 11.53 -14.80
CA ILE A 193 0.79 12.66 -14.17
C ILE A 193 1.45 12.93 -12.82
N LYS A 194 1.42 14.21 -12.43
CA LYS A 194 1.96 14.71 -11.16
C LYS A 194 1.63 13.76 -9.99
N PRO A 195 2.60 13.46 -9.12
CA PRO A 195 2.38 12.55 -8.00
C PRO A 195 1.27 13.09 -7.07
N ALA A 196 0.49 12.18 -6.50
CA ALA A 196 -0.58 12.55 -5.59
C ALA A 196 -0.04 13.35 -4.41
N LEU A 197 -0.78 14.36 -3.98
CA LEU A 197 -0.47 15.19 -2.81
C LEU A 197 0.92 15.86 -2.84
N GLY A 198 1.55 16.00 -4.01
CA GLY A 198 2.88 16.61 -4.15
C GLY A 198 4.03 15.74 -3.65
N GLY A 199 3.83 14.43 -3.51
CA GLY A 199 4.85 13.48 -3.08
C GLY A 199 6.02 13.34 -4.06
N LYS A 200 7.18 12.87 -3.58
CA LYS A 200 8.32 12.52 -4.42
C LYS A 200 8.11 11.15 -5.06
N VAL A 201 8.56 10.98 -6.29
CA VAL A 201 8.58 9.69 -6.97
C VAL A 201 10.00 9.13 -6.93
N LYS A 202 10.14 7.87 -6.48
CA LYS A 202 11.38 7.09 -6.58
C LYS A 202 11.15 5.91 -7.51
N THR A 203 11.92 5.80 -8.57
CA THR A 203 11.81 4.72 -9.55
C THR A 203 12.93 3.71 -9.34
N THR A 204 12.58 2.42 -9.26
CA THR A 204 13.49 1.30 -9.13
C THR A 204 13.41 0.43 -10.40
N LYS A 205 14.51 -0.22 -10.77
CA LYS A 205 14.48 -1.24 -11.83
C LYS A 205 13.79 -2.50 -11.33
N SER A 206 13.05 -3.20 -12.22
CA SER A 206 12.43 -4.48 -11.88
C SER A 206 13.50 -5.53 -11.59
N VAL A 207 13.33 -6.24 -10.47
CA VAL A 207 14.17 -7.42 -10.14
C VAL A 207 13.71 -8.58 -11.02
N ASN A 208 14.66 -9.26 -11.68
CA ASN A 208 14.36 -10.47 -12.43
C ASN A 208 13.83 -11.54 -11.47
N SER A 209 12.58 -11.93 -11.62
CA SER A 209 12.00 -13.01 -10.82
C SER A 209 12.70 -14.34 -11.10
N SER A 210 12.83 -15.19 -10.06
CA SER A 210 13.38 -16.55 -10.21
C SER A 210 12.64 -17.34 -11.30
N LYS A 211 13.32 -18.30 -11.96
CA LYS A 211 12.73 -19.16 -13.00
C LYS A 211 11.39 -19.81 -12.57
N LYS A 212 11.26 -20.21 -11.30
CA LYS A 212 10.06 -20.81 -10.72
C LYS A 212 8.87 -19.83 -10.65
N LYS A 213 9.09 -18.58 -10.22
CA LYS A 213 8.06 -17.51 -10.25
C LYS A 213 7.68 -17.14 -11.69
N LYS A 214 8.64 -17.17 -12.64
CA LYS A 214 8.39 -16.95 -14.07
C LYS A 214 7.35 -17.92 -14.64
N SER A 215 7.48 -19.21 -14.34
CA SER A 215 6.57 -20.25 -14.80
C SER A 215 5.15 -20.07 -14.24
N LEU A 216 5.01 -19.80 -12.94
CA LEU A 216 3.71 -19.60 -12.29
C LEU A 216 2.97 -18.36 -12.82
N ILE A 217 3.66 -17.24 -12.99
CA ILE A 217 3.06 -16.01 -13.50
C ILE A 217 2.70 -16.17 -14.98
N LYS A 218 3.56 -16.82 -15.79
CA LYS A 218 3.27 -17.11 -17.21
C LYS A 218 2.04 -18.01 -17.36
N LYS A 219 1.87 -19.02 -16.48
CA LYS A 219 0.70 -19.90 -16.44
C LYS A 219 -0.57 -19.16 -16.00
N ALA A 220 -0.45 -18.19 -15.06
CA ALA A 220 -1.57 -17.39 -14.55
C ALA A 220 -2.07 -16.33 -15.55
N LEU A 221 -1.17 -15.75 -16.36
CA LEU A 221 -1.52 -14.67 -17.30
C LEU A 221 -2.13 -15.19 -18.60
N GLY A 222 -1.78 -16.42 -19.06
CA GLY A 222 -2.24 -16.95 -20.34
C GLY A 222 -1.93 -16.01 -21.53
N ARG A 223 -2.65 -16.16 -22.63
CA ARG A 223 -2.72 -15.15 -23.71
C ARG A 223 -3.77 -14.10 -23.36
N HIS A 224 -3.33 -12.96 -22.77
CA HIS A 224 -4.23 -11.88 -22.42
C HIS A 224 -4.44 -10.95 -23.62
N PRO A 225 -5.69 -10.57 -23.98
CA PRO A 225 -5.98 -9.72 -25.14
C PRO A 225 -5.38 -8.31 -25.08
N LEU A 226 -4.97 -7.84 -23.89
CA LEU A 226 -4.34 -6.52 -23.70
C LEU A 226 -2.81 -6.55 -23.74
N GLY A 227 -2.17 -7.64 -24.18
CA GLY A 227 -0.70 -7.71 -24.28
C GLY A 227 0.04 -7.58 -22.95
N LEU A 228 -0.65 -7.84 -21.82
CA LEU A 228 -0.07 -7.79 -20.49
C LEU A 228 1.03 -8.82 -20.36
N THR A 229 2.26 -8.36 -20.49
CA THR A 229 3.43 -9.21 -20.49
C THR A 229 3.77 -9.64 -19.06
N TYR A 230 4.40 -10.79 -18.94
CA TYR A 230 5.09 -11.26 -17.73
C TYR A 230 5.92 -10.15 -17.05
N LYS A 231 6.57 -9.28 -17.84
CA LYS A 231 7.36 -8.14 -17.36
C LYS A 231 6.53 -7.18 -16.52
N ALA A 232 5.30 -6.87 -16.94
CA ALA A 232 4.42 -5.95 -16.23
C ALA A 232 3.95 -6.51 -14.87
N ALA A 233 3.58 -7.80 -14.81
CA ALA A 233 3.19 -8.44 -13.55
C ALA A 233 4.36 -8.53 -12.56
N THR A 234 5.58 -8.80 -13.05
CA THR A 234 6.79 -8.83 -12.22
C THR A 234 7.13 -7.42 -11.72
N ALA A 235 7.00 -6.40 -12.56
CA ALA A 235 7.25 -5.02 -12.17
C ALA A 235 6.26 -4.54 -11.09
N HIS A 236 5.03 -5.09 -11.06
CA HIS A 236 4.02 -4.72 -10.06
C HIS A 236 4.25 -5.37 -8.67
N SER A 237 5.10 -6.40 -8.56
CA SER A 237 5.32 -7.12 -7.28
C SER A 237 6.04 -6.27 -6.23
N LEU A 238 5.67 -6.46 -4.96
CA LEU A 238 6.39 -5.93 -3.79
C LEU A 238 7.79 -6.52 -3.64
N ASP A 239 8.08 -7.68 -4.21
CA ASP A 239 9.42 -8.30 -4.19
C ASP A 239 10.51 -7.35 -4.72
N ASN A 240 10.14 -6.36 -5.54
CA ASN A 240 11.08 -5.36 -6.07
C ASN A 240 11.61 -4.40 -4.98
N PHE A 241 10.96 -4.33 -3.82
CA PHE A 241 11.29 -3.42 -2.73
C PHE A 241 11.77 -4.13 -1.47
N ILE A 242 11.56 -5.46 -1.40
CA ILE A 242 12.00 -6.30 -0.28
C ILE A 242 13.36 -6.90 -0.62
N LYS A 243 14.39 -6.47 0.11
CA LYS A 243 15.72 -7.10 0.05
C LYS A 243 15.68 -8.39 0.86
N LYS A 244 16.15 -9.46 0.27
CA LYS A 244 16.40 -10.74 0.95
C LYS A 244 17.68 -10.66 1.76
#